data_123c77a94ea49a71c20066be376e9aac
#
_entry.id   123c77a94ea49a71c20066be376e9aac
#
_cell.length_a   1.000
_cell.length_b   1.000
_cell.length_c   1.000
_cell.angle_alpha   90.00
_cell.angle_beta   90.00
_cell.angle_gamma   90.00
#
_symmetry.space_group_name_H-M   'P 1'
#
loop_
_entity.id
_entity.type
_entity.pdbx_description
1 polymer ?
#
loop_
_entity_poly.entity_id
_entity_poly.type
_entity_poly.pdbx_seq_one_letter_code
_entity_poly.pdbx_strand_id
1 'polypeptide(L)' 'MEREKIERINELAHLAKERPLTEEESAERQALRQEYLAY' A
#
# COMPACT_ATOMS: atom_id res chain seq x y z
N MET A 1 -3.95 13.72 0.68
CA MET A 1 -3.34 12.56 0.01
C MET A 1 -3.97 12.36 -1.35
N GLU A 2 -3.18 12.01 -2.34
CA GLU A 2 -3.69 11.80 -3.68
C GLU A 2 -4.52 10.54 -3.77
N ARG A 3 -5.58 10.60 -4.56
CA ARG A 3 -6.48 9.49 -4.74
C ARG A 3 -5.77 8.25 -5.29
N GLU A 4 -4.82 8.47 -6.19
CA GLU A 4 -4.06 7.38 -6.78
C GLU A 4 -3.30 6.58 -5.73
N LYS A 5 -2.75 7.27 -4.75
CA LYS A 5 -2.04 6.61 -3.67
C LYS A 5 -2.98 5.79 -2.80
N ILE A 6 -4.16 6.31 -2.54
CA ILE A 6 -5.15 5.59 -1.76
C ILE A 6 -5.58 4.32 -2.49
N GLU A 7 -5.81 4.44 -3.79
CA GLU A 7 -6.17 3.29 -4.61
C GLU A 7 -5.05 2.24 -4.61
N ARG A 8 -3.80 2.69 -4.67
CA ARG A 8 -2.66 1.77 -4.63
C ARG A 8 -2.58 1.03 -3.30
N ILE A 9 -2.83 1.73 -2.21
CA ILE A 9 -2.84 1.10 -0.89
C ILE A 9 -3.90 0.02 -0.83
N ASN A 10 -5.09 0.31 -1.34
CA ASN A 10 -6.17 -0.66 -1.37
C ASN A 10 -5.82 -1.86 -2.23
N GLU A 11 -5.21 -1.62 -3.38
CA GLU A 11 -4.79 -2.69 -4.27
C GLU A 11 -3.78 -3.61 -3.59
N LEU A 12 -2.78 -3.03 -2.93
CA LEU A 12 -1.78 -3.81 -2.23
C LEU A 12 -2.39 -4.61 -1.08
N ALA A 13 -3.36 -4.04 -0.39
CA ALA A 13 -4.06 -4.74 0.67
C ALA A 13 -4.80 -5.97 0.13
N HIS A 14 -5.43 -5.82 -1.02
CA HIS A 14 -6.11 -6.95 -1.65
C HIS A 14 -5.13 -8.03 -2.09
N LEU A 15 -4.01 -7.62 -2.67
CA LEU A 15 -2.98 -8.57 -3.07
C LEU A 15 -2.43 -9.35 -1.87
N ALA A 16 -2.27 -8.67 -0.74
CA ALA A 16 -1.76 -9.31 0.46
C ALA A 16 -2.69 -10.41 0.97
N LYS A 17 -3.97 -10.31 0.67
CA LYS A 17 -4.93 -11.34 1.04
C LYS A 17 -4.83 -12.57 0.14
N GLU A 18 -4.46 -12.37 -1.11
CA GLU A 18 -4.38 -13.46 -2.08
C GLU A 18 -3.03 -14.15 -2.05
N ARG A 19 -1.97 -13.40 -1.81
CA ARG A 19 -0.61 -13.92 -1.78
C ARG A 19 0.27 -12.99 -0.95
N PRO A 20 1.39 -13.52 -0.42
CA PRO A 20 2.33 -12.65 0.27
C PRO A 20 2.89 -11.60 -0.68
N LEU A 21 3.06 -10.38 -0.18
CA LEU A 21 3.65 -9.31 -0.97
C LEU A 21 5.13 -9.53 -1.15
N THR A 22 5.66 -9.10 -2.31
CA THR A 22 7.10 -9.11 -2.52
C THR A 22 7.73 -8.02 -1.66
N GLU A 23 9.06 -8.04 -1.54
CA GLU A 23 9.75 -7.02 -0.77
C GLU A 23 9.46 -5.62 -1.30
N GLU A 24 9.44 -5.48 -2.62
CA GLU A 24 9.15 -4.20 -3.23
C GLU A 24 7.73 -3.74 -2.95
N GLU A 25 6.78 -4.64 -3.06
CA GLU A 25 5.39 -4.32 -2.79
C GLU A 25 5.18 -3.99 -1.31
N SER A 26 5.82 -4.72 -0.45
CA SER A 26 5.74 -4.48 0.99
C SER A 26 6.31 -3.12 1.35
N ALA A 27 7.47 -2.78 0.77
CA ALA A 27 8.09 -1.49 1.02
C ALA A 27 7.22 -0.36 0.49
N GLU A 28 6.64 -0.53 -0.69
CA GLU A 28 5.75 0.47 -1.26
C GLU A 28 4.53 0.68 -0.38
N ARG A 29 3.92 -0.40 0.05
CA ARG A 29 2.76 -0.34 0.93
C ARG A 29 3.08 0.40 2.22
N GLN A 30 4.22 0.08 2.79
CA GLN A 30 4.63 0.70 4.04
C GLN A 30 4.88 2.20 3.88
N ALA A 31 5.53 2.59 2.80
CA ALA A 31 5.77 4.00 2.51
C ALA A 31 4.46 4.76 2.33
N LEU A 32 3.55 4.20 1.55
CA LEU A 32 2.24 4.81 1.33
C LEU A 32 1.43 4.90 2.61
N ARG A 33 1.51 3.86 3.41
CA ARG A 33 0.79 3.82 4.67
C ARG A 33 1.30 4.90 5.63
N GLN A 34 2.59 5.16 5.64
CA GLN A 34 3.16 6.20 6.48
C GLN A 34 2.63 7.58 6.08
N GLU A 35 2.53 7.85 4.79
CA GLU A 35 1.94 9.10 4.33
C GLU A 35 0.47 9.20 4.75
N TYR A 36 -0.23 8.10 4.62
CA TYR A 36 -1.64 8.04 4.96
C TYR A 36 -1.86 8.29 6.45
N LEU A 37 -1.06 7.66 7.30
CA LEU A 37 -1.20 7.78 8.74
C LEU A 37 -0.70 9.13 9.27
N ALA A 38 0.25 9.72 8.60
CA ALA A 38 0.76 11.04 8.98
C ALA A 38 -0.21 12.14 8.62
N TYR A 39 -1.14 11.87 7.75
CA TYR A 39 -2.15 12.82 7.33
C TYR A 39 -3.23 12.97 8.40
#